data_01fcec13fa0f740942b55b0f163ac53e
#
_entry.id   01fcec13fa0f740942b55b0f163ac53e
#
_cell.length_a   1.000
_cell.length_b   1.000
_cell.length_c   1.000
_cell.angle_alpha   90.00
_cell.angle_beta   90.00
_cell.angle_gamma   90.00
#
_symmetry.space_group_name_H-M   'P 1'
#
loop_
_entity.id
_entity.type
_entity.pdbx_description
1 polymer ?
#
loop_
_entity_poly.entity_id
_entity_poly.type
_entity_poly.pdbx_seq_one_letter_code
_entity_poly.pdbx_strand_id
1 'polypeptide(L)'
;MQRSHSKQLLRSRGICVILPTYNNVGSIAHILERVKAQCDDVIVVNDGSNDGTENILQSMSGITVVDNKKNEGKGIALKRGFQKALELGFSYAITLDADGQHYPEDIPLMLEANQKNPGAIIIGKRNLEGVDRSKGSKFANAFSNFWFCIQTFHYLPDTQSGYRLYPLRKLKGWSFLTSRYEAELELLVFASWHGVKIVPIDINVFYPPKEEYVSHFRPALDFTRIFILNTILCMLAIIYGLPWGICRFTKTVFNNVFAILIYLIGCFGIITPFALVYVPIRKCLSLKSNALHGLLHRIGSIICWLLRIVDVKVSIQNHSQEKFEKPTIMICNHQSHLDLMVQLSLTRKIVFLTNDWVWKSPFFGYVIRHAEYYPVSAGLDVLKPKLKALIDKGYCISIFPEGTRSRDCTIGRFHKGAFQLAEELNVDILPVIIHGAGRALPKGGLYMRKFPITLTIEERITPEQLSKIGATTVDKSKWFRHHYEQRYTEISNQIEKYV
;
A
#
# COMPACT_ATOMS: atom_id res chain seq x y z
N MET A 1 -17.57 16.35 -12.07
CA MET A 1 -17.55 15.26 -11.06
C MET A 1 -16.18 14.59 -10.90
N GLN A 2 -15.53 14.13 -11.94
CA GLN A 2 -14.22 13.41 -11.84
C GLN A 2 -13.08 14.22 -11.20
N ARG A 3 -12.93 15.51 -11.55
CA ARG A 3 -11.89 16.41 -10.97
C ARG A 3 -12.08 16.66 -9.47
N SER A 4 -13.31 16.86 -9.00
CA SER A 4 -13.60 17.04 -7.56
C SER A 4 -13.26 15.78 -6.76
N HIS A 5 -13.56 14.61 -7.29
CA HIS A 5 -13.21 13.33 -6.67
C HIS A 5 -11.69 13.12 -6.57
N SER A 6 -10.94 13.45 -7.65
CA SER A 6 -9.48 13.35 -7.66
C SER A 6 -8.82 14.26 -6.61
N LYS A 7 -9.28 15.53 -6.47
CA LYS A 7 -8.78 16.46 -5.44
C LYS A 7 -9.02 15.94 -4.03
N GLN A 8 -10.23 15.46 -3.76
CA GLN A 8 -10.57 14.90 -2.46
C GLN A 8 -9.71 13.68 -2.13
N LEU A 9 -9.40 12.87 -3.13
CA LEU A 9 -8.56 11.68 -2.97
C LEU A 9 -7.09 12.04 -2.74
N LEU A 10 -6.53 13.06 -3.43
CA LEU A 10 -5.19 13.60 -3.17
C LEU A 10 -5.08 14.06 -1.72
N ARG A 11 -6.04 14.85 -1.26
CA ARG A 11 -6.08 15.38 0.11
C ARG A 11 -6.19 14.26 1.16
N SER A 12 -7.07 13.28 0.95
CA SER A 12 -7.24 12.15 1.89
C SER A 12 -5.97 11.31 2.01
N ARG A 13 -5.17 11.22 0.96
CA ARG A 13 -3.87 10.51 0.94
C ARG A 13 -2.70 11.36 1.43
N GLY A 14 -2.93 12.64 1.73
CA GLY A 14 -1.88 13.56 2.13
C GLY A 14 -0.86 13.81 1.03
N ILE A 15 -1.32 14.04 -0.20
CA ILE A 15 -0.50 14.35 -1.37
C ILE A 15 -0.61 15.82 -1.69
N CYS A 16 0.50 16.55 -1.73
CA CYS A 16 0.60 17.92 -2.22
C CYS A 16 1.35 17.97 -3.55
N VAL A 17 1.31 19.13 -4.20
CA VAL A 17 2.11 19.45 -5.40
C VAL A 17 3.18 20.44 -5.03
N ILE A 18 4.43 20.22 -5.46
CA ILE A 18 5.56 21.12 -5.26
C ILE A 18 6.06 21.61 -6.62
N LEU A 19 6.12 22.93 -6.79
CA LEU A 19 6.68 23.58 -7.97
C LEU A 19 7.92 24.37 -7.57
N PRO A 20 9.14 23.87 -7.86
CA PRO A 20 10.33 24.71 -7.83
C PRO A 20 10.31 25.69 -9.00
N THR A 21 10.57 26.95 -8.74
CA THR A 21 10.57 28.01 -9.77
C THR A 21 11.76 28.94 -9.61
N TYR A 22 12.31 29.36 -10.74
CA TYR A 22 13.35 30.40 -10.84
C TYR A 22 13.24 31.13 -12.16
N ASN A 23 12.91 32.42 -12.11
CA ASN A 23 12.76 33.27 -13.28
C ASN A 23 11.78 32.70 -14.33
N ASN A 24 10.54 32.46 -13.92
CA ASN A 24 9.47 31.92 -14.76
C ASN A 24 8.26 32.88 -14.85
N VAL A 25 8.48 34.19 -14.87
CA VAL A 25 7.41 35.20 -14.91
C VAL A 25 6.40 34.97 -16.01
N GLY A 26 6.82 34.46 -17.18
CA GLY A 26 5.95 34.24 -18.33
C GLY A 26 5.06 33.00 -18.25
N SER A 27 5.40 31.99 -17.41
CA SER A 27 4.70 30.69 -17.38
C SER A 27 4.03 30.38 -16.04
N ILE A 28 4.57 30.92 -14.95
CA ILE A 28 4.20 30.48 -13.59
C ILE A 28 2.70 30.64 -13.26
N ALA A 29 2.09 31.77 -13.64
CA ALA A 29 0.69 32.03 -13.38
C ALA A 29 -0.21 30.99 -14.07
N HIS A 30 0.00 30.74 -15.35
CA HIS A 30 -0.76 29.79 -16.14
C HIS A 30 -0.61 28.35 -15.62
N ILE A 31 0.61 27.96 -15.23
CA ILE A 31 0.87 26.63 -14.69
C ILE A 31 0.17 26.45 -13.34
N LEU A 32 0.26 27.44 -12.45
CA LEU A 32 -0.38 27.40 -11.14
C LEU A 32 -1.91 27.29 -11.23
N GLU A 33 -2.54 27.98 -12.16
CA GLU A 33 -3.98 27.85 -12.39
C GLU A 33 -4.36 26.42 -12.80
N ARG A 34 -3.61 25.82 -13.73
CA ARG A 34 -3.81 24.43 -14.18
C ARG A 34 -3.55 23.42 -13.07
N VAL A 35 -2.50 23.62 -12.25
CA VAL A 35 -2.21 22.77 -11.08
C VAL A 35 -3.33 22.87 -10.04
N LYS A 36 -3.78 24.09 -9.72
CA LYS A 36 -4.90 24.32 -8.79
C LYS A 36 -6.22 23.72 -9.29
N ALA A 37 -6.40 23.58 -10.59
CA ALA A 37 -7.53 22.84 -11.14
C ALA A 37 -7.48 21.35 -10.81
N GLN A 38 -6.32 20.77 -10.51
CA GLN A 38 -6.13 19.34 -10.20
C GLN A 38 -5.88 19.07 -8.71
N CYS A 39 -5.22 19.99 -7.96
CA CYS A 39 -4.84 19.84 -6.57
C CYS A 39 -5.01 21.15 -5.83
N ASP A 40 -5.58 21.10 -4.61
CA ASP A 40 -5.79 22.29 -3.78
C ASP A 40 -4.55 22.59 -2.92
N ASP A 41 -3.74 21.59 -2.59
CA ASP A 41 -2.58 21.70 -1.72
C ASP A 41 -1.31 21.90 -2.58
N VAL A 42 -0.94 23.16 -2.85
CA VAL A 42 0.18 23.54 -3.71
C VAL A 42 1.24 24.31 -2.93
N ILE A 43 2.48 23.86 -3.03
CA ILE A 43 3.67 24.50 -2.46
C ILE A 43 4.54 25.00 -3.61
N VAL A 44 4.83 26.27 -3.66
CA VAL A 44 5.75 26.85 -4.64
C VAL A 44 7.04 27.22 -3.95
N VAL A 45 8.17 26.77 -4.48
CA VAL A 45 9.49 27.14 -3.94
C VAL A 45 10.16 28.10 -4.93
N ASN A 46 10.17 29.35 -4.57
CA ASN A 46 10.84 30.40 -5.33
C ASN A 46 12.34 30.44 -5.00
N ASP A 47 13.18 30.01 -5.93
CA ASP A 47 14.63 29.91 -5.74
C ASP A 47 15.36 31.24 -6.01
N GLY A 48 14.84 32.33 -5.43
CA GLY A 48 15.45 33.66 -5.53
C GLY A 48 15.29 34.31 -6.92
N SER A 49 14.09 34.25 -7.48
CA SER A 49 13.76 34.92 -8.76
C SER A 49 13.90 36.43 -8.67
N ASN A 50 14.29 37.03 -9.77
CA ASN A 50 14.50 38.50 -9.91
C ASN A 50 13.85 39.10 -11.17
N ASP A 51 12.94 38.34 -11.81
CA ASP A 51 12.27 38.72 -13.06
C ASP A 51 10.81 39.19 -12.86
N GLY A 52 10.36 39.29 -11.60
CA GLY A 52 8.98 39.63 -11.28
C GLY A 52 8.11 38.41 -10.92
N THR A 53 8.64 37.17 -10.97
CA THR A 53 7.96 35.94 -10.54
C THR A 53 7.42 36.08 -9.11
N GLU A 54 8.19 36.69 -8.20
CA GLU A 54 7.79 36.89 -6.79
C GLU A 54 6.47 37.69 -6.67
N ASN A 55 6.32 38.76 -7.46
CA ASN A 55 5.12 39.60 -7.45
C ASN A 55 3.87 38.82 -7.86
N ILE A 56 4.02 37.93 -8.86
CA ILE A 56 2.93 37.02 -9.27
C ILE A 56 2.57 36.08 -8.13
N LEU A 57 3.55 35.46 -7.50
CA LEU A 57 3.30 34.49 -6.40
C LEU A 57 2.61 35.14 -5.20
N GLN A 58 2.99 36.40 -4.86
CA GLN A 58 2.37 37.17 -3.78
C GLN A 58 0.90 37.54 -4.08
N SER A 59 0.54 37.71 -5.35
CA SER A 59 -0.81 38.05 -5.78
C SER A 59 -1.74 36.83 -5.83
N MET A 60 -1.20 35.60 -5.81
CA MET A 60 -1.97 34.36 -5.94
C MET A 60 -2.43 33.82 -4.60
N SER A 61 -3.73 33.62 -4.43
CA SER A 61 -4.30 32.99 -3.22
C SER A 61 -4.31 31.44 -3.33
N GLY A 62 -4.31 30.75 -2.20
CA GLY A 62 -4.46 29.30 -2.12
C GLY A 62 -3.21 28.52 -2.54
N ILE A 63 -2.03 29.11 -2.39
CA ILE A 63 -0.73 28.47 -2.52
C ILE A 63 0.12 28.72 -1.27
N THR A 64 1.03 27.83 -0.96
CA THR A 64 2.05 28.05 0.07
C THR A 64 3.36 28.39 -0.63
N VAL A 65 3.89 29.59 -0.39
CA VAL A 65 5.16 30.02 -0.99
C VAL A 65 6.29 29.81 0.01
N VAL A 66 7.42 29.31 -0.48
CA VAL A 66 8.69 29.19 0.23
C VAL A 66 9.74 29.97 -0.57
N ASP A 67 10.24 31.06 -0.01
CA ASP A 67 11.20 31.92 -0.70
C ASP A 67 12.63 31.66 -0.27
N ASN A 68 13.53 31.49 -1.24
CA ASN A 68 14.97 31.46 -1.06
C ASN A 68 15.53 32.87 -1.30
N LYS A 69 16.47 33.31 -0.45
CA LYS A 69 17.09 34.65 -0.59
C LYS A 69 17.91 34.82 -1.89
N LYS A 70 18.38 33.72 -2.47
CA LYS A 70 19.18 33.66 -3.69
C LYS A 70 18.98 32.32 -4.39
N ASN A 71 19.35 32.23 -5.65
CA ASN A 71 19.36 30.98 -6.38
C ASN A 71 20.38 29.99 -5.77
N GLU A 72 19.89 28.93 -5.12
CA GLU A 72 20.68 27.87 -4.53
C GLU A 72 20.62 26.57 -5.35
N GLY A 73 19.73 26.53 -6.35
CA GLY A 73 19.55 25.43 -7.30
C GLY A 73 18.37 24.53 -7.01
N LYS A 74 17.89 23.87 -8.07
CA LYS A 74 16.67 23.06 -8.07
C LYS A 74 16.66 21.99 -6.96
N GLY A 75 17.81 21.34 -6.69
CA GLY A 75 17.93 20.33 -5.65
C GLY A 75 17.65 20.88 -4.25
N ILE A 76 18.16 22.08 -3.92
CA ILE A 76 17.88 22.74 -2.64
C ILE A 76 16.43 23.21 -2.59
N ALA A 77 15.90 23.75 -3.69
CA ALA A 77 14.49 24.13 -3.77
C ALA A 77 13.58 22.93 -3.49
N LEU A 78 13.84 21.77 -4.10
CA LEU A 78 13.10 20.53 -3.83
C LEU A 78 13.20 20.08 -2.37
N LYS A 79 14.40 20.12 -1.79
CA LYS A 79 14.62 19.77 -0.38
C LYS A 79 13.78 20.64 0.56
N ARG A 80 13.75 21.97 0.33
CA ARG A 80 12.92 22.90 1.12
C ARG A 80 11.43 22.64 0.91
N GLY A 81 11.03 22.37 -0.33
CA GLY A 81 9.65 21.99 -0.64
C GLY A 81 9.22 20.70 0.08
N PHE A 82 10.08 19.68 0.10
CA PHE A 82 9.83 18.44 0.84
C PHE A 82 9.76 18.67 2.34
N GLN A 83 10.65 19.49 2.89
CA GLN A 83 10.63 19.85 4.30
C GLN A 83 9.32 20.57 4.65
N LYS A 84 8.92 21.56 3.86
CA LYS A 84 7.67 22.29 4.07
C LYS A 84 6.45 21.40 3.97
N ALA A 85 6.43 20.49 3.01
CA ALA A 85 5.36 19.50 2.87
C ALA A 85 5.25 18.58 4.10
N LEU A 86 6.40 18.11 4.64
CA LEU A 86 6.43 17.33 5.87
C LEU A 86 5.95 18.12 7.09
N GLU A 87 6.31 19.40 7.22
CA GLU A 87 5.86 20.30 8.28
C GLU A 87 4.32 20.47 8.24
N LEU A 88 3.76 20.57 7.03
CA LEU A 88 2.31 20.67 6.80
C LEU A 88 1.59 19.30 6.95
N GLY A 89 2.32 18.22 7.21
CA GLY A 89 1.76 16.89 7.46
C GLY A 89 1.51 16.04 6.21
N PHE A 90 1.99 16.44 5.04
CA PHE A 90 1.87 15.64 3.83
C PHE A 90 2.76 14.39 3.87
N SER A 91 2.26 13.30 3.30
CA SER A 91 2.97 12.03 3.20
C SER A 91 3.68 11.85 1.86
N TYR A 92 3.14 12.49 0.83
CA TYR A 92 3.64 12.44 -0.54
C TYR A 92 3.69 13.83 -1.16
N ALA A 93 4.58 14.02 -2.11
CA ALA A 93 4.64 15.22 -2.92
C ALA A 93 4.79 14.85 -4.40
N ILE A 94 4.00 15.48 -5.25
CA ILE A 94 4.17 15.47 -6.69
C ILE A 94 4.99 16.69 -7.06
N THR A 95 6.11 16.51 -7.76
CA THR A 95 6.91 17.60 -8.32
C THR A 95 6.65 17.74 -9.80
N LEU A 96 6.62 18.95 -10.30
CA LEU A 96 6.64 19.27 -11.72
C LEU A 96 7.37 20.59 -11.94
N ASP A 97 7.97 20.75 -13.11
CA ASP A 97 8.74 21.95 -13.45
C ASP A 97 7.80 23.10 -13.85
N ALA A 98 8.21 24.33 -13.51
CA ALA A 98 7.45 25.55 -13.79
C ALA A 98 7.69 26.11 -15.22
N ASP A 99 8.30 25.33 -16.12
CA ASP A 99 8.62 25.71 -17.49
C ASP A 99 7.48 25.44 -18.51
N GLY A 100 6.40 24.80 -18.04
CA GLY A 100 5.22 24.48 -18.86
C GLY A 100 5.34 23.24 -19.72
N GLN A 101 6.44 22.48 -19.63
CA GLN A 101 6.60 21.24 -20.41
C GLN A 101 5.73 20.10 -19.91
N HIS A 102 5.42 20.06 -18.62
CA HIS A 102 4.59 19.02 -18.02
C HIS A 102 3.11 19.42 -17.98
N TYR A 103 2.23 18.46 -18.23
CA TYR A 103 0.78 18.65 -18.14
C TYR A 103 0.30 18.36 -16.71
N PRO A 104 -0.19 19.37 -15.97
CA PRO A 104 -0.80 19.15 -14.65
C PRO A 104 -2.00 18.20 -14.69
N GLU A 105 -2.62 18.03 -15.85
CA GLU A 105 -3.73 17.11 -16.11
C GLU A 105 -3.34 15.64 -15.96
N ASP A 106 -2.04 15.30 -15.91
CA ASP A 106 -1.52 13.95 -15.66
C ASP A 106 -1.38 13.65 -14.14
N ILE A 107 -1.67 14.61 -13.24
CA ILE A 107 -1.68 14.38 -11.78
C ILE A 107 -2.57 13.18 -11.39
N PRO A 108 -3.76 12.96 -11.95
CA PRO A 108 -4.55 11.77 -11.67
C PRO A 108 -3.85 10.46 -12.01
N LEU A 109 -3.00 10.41 -13.04
CA LEU A 109 -2.22 9.22 -13.39
C LEU A 109 -1.17 8.91 -12.31
N MET A 110 -0.52 9.94 -11.75
CA MET A 110 0.41 9.80 -10.61
C MET A 110 -0.31 9.25 -9.39
N LEU A 111 -1.53 9.74 -9.11
CA LEU A 111 -2.36 9.27 -8.01
C LEU A 111 -2.74 7.80 -8.17
N GLU A 112 -3.22 7.39 -9.35
CA GLU A 112 -3.56 6.00 -9.64
C GLU A 112 -2.37 5.06 -9.49
N ALA A 113 -1.20 5.46 -10.01
CA ALA A 113 0.04 4.70 -9.87
C ALA A 113 0.48 4.58 -8.40
N ASN A 114 0.33 5.64 -7.59
CA ASN A 114 0.60 5.62 -6.16
C ASN A 114 -0.35 4.67 -5.41
N GLN A 115 -1.64 4.63 -5.78
CA GLN A 115 -2.59 3.69 -5.19
C GLN A 115 -2.18 2.22 -5.41
N LYS A 116 -1.72 1.91 -6.63
CA LYS A 116 -1.22 0.57 -7.00
C LYS A 116 0.13 0.24 -6.36
N ASN A 117 0.95 1.28 -6.06
CA ASN A 117 2.31 1.13 -5.56
C ASN A 117 2.58 2.07 -4.38
N PRO A 118 1.93 1.91 -3.22
CA PRO A 118 2.13 2.79 -2.07
C PRO A 118 3.58 2.74 -1.59
N GLY A 119 4.10 3.93 -1.26
CA GLY A 119 5.49 4.09 -0.82
C GLY A 119 6.55 3.93 -1.92
N ALA A 120 6.14 3.86 -3.19
CA ALA A 120 7.05 3.94 -4.33
C ALA A 120 7.29 5.39 -4.76
N ILE A 121 8.42 5.66 -5.40
CA ILE A 121 8.59 6.84 -6.24
C ILE A 121 7.92 6.53 -7.58
N ILE A 122 6.99 7.38 -8.00
CA ILE A 122 6.42 7.32 -9.35
C ILE A 122 7.14 8.35 -10.20
N ILE A 123 7.63 7.96 -11.36
CA ILE A 123 8.29 8.86 -12.29
C ILE A 123 7.54 8.91 -13.62
N GLY A 124 7.24 10.12 -14.07
CA GLY A 124 6.65 10.34 -15.38
C GLY A 124 7.67 10.11 -16.48
N LYS A 125 7.53 9.01 -17.21
CA LYS A 125 8.30 8.74 -18.43
C LYS A 125 7.71 9.58 -19.56
N ARG A 126 8.49 10.48 -20.10
CA ARG A 126 8.07 11.35 -21.19
C ARG A 126 7.84 10.54 -22.47
N ASN A 127 6.66 10.72 -23.05
CA ASN A 127 6.44 10.25 -24.42
C ASN A 127 7.15 11.19 -25.39
N LEU A 128 8.25 10.72 -25.97
CA LEU A 128 9.13 11.49 -26.83
C LEU A 128 9.03 11.07 -28.31
N GLU A 129 8.02 10.28 -28.66
CA GLU A 129 7.74 9.87 -30.04
C GLU A 129 7.29 11.09 -30.85
N GLY A 130 7.89 11.31 -32.01
CA GLY A 130 7.56 12.42 -32.88
C GLY A 130 8.10 13.80 -32.45
N VAL A 131 8.79 13.89 -31.30
CA VAL A 131 9.37 15.15 -30.84
C VAL A 131 10.77 15.36 -31.43
N ASP A 132 10.96 16.49 -32.16
CA ASP A 132 12.28 16.87 -32.68
C ASP A 132 13.18 17.39 -31.55
N ARG A 133 14.02 16.52 -31.01
CA ARG A 133 15.01 16.85 -29.98
C ARG A 133 16.40 16.89 -30.57
N SER A 134 17.24 17.74 -30.01
CA SER A 134 18.65 17.78 -30.37
C SER A 134 19.34 16.44 -30.10
N LYS A 135 20.34 16.08 -30.93
CA LYS A 135 21.14 14.87 -30.71
C LYS A 135 21.77 14.84 -29.32
N GLY A 136 22.18 16.01 -28.80
CA GLY A 136 22.71 16.16 -27.44
C GLY A 136 21.71 15.79 -26.34
N SER A 137 20.46 16.20 -26.47
CA SER A 137 19.40 15.85 -25.48
C SER A 137 19.10 14.33 -25.47
N LYS A 138 19.06 13.71 -26.65
CA LYS A 138 18.89 12.22 -26.76
C LYS A 138 20.05 11.49 -26.10
N PHE A 139 21.30 11.94 -26.38
CA PHE A 139 22.51 11.38 -25.78
C PHE A 139 22.53 11.56 -24.26
N ALA A 140 22.23 12.74 -23.76
CA ALA A 140 22.22 13.03 -22.32
C ALA A 140 21.23 12.14 -21.55
N ASN A 141 20.04 11.90 -22.10
CA ASN A 141 19.06 11.00 -21.49
C ASN A 141 19.54 9.54 -21.50
N ALA A 142 20.02 9.04 -22.63
CA ALA A 142 20.57 7.69 -22.73
C ALA A 142 21.78 7.48 -21.81
N PHE A 143 22.65 8.47 -21.71
CA PHE A 143 23.82 8.48 -20.82
C PHE A 143 23.38 8.41 -19.33
N SER A 144 22.41 9.22 -18.92
CA SER A 144 21.89 9.22 -17.54
C SER A 144 21.24 7.87 -17.19
N ASN A 145 20.42 7.33 -18.09
CA ASN A 145 19.77 6.03 -17.88
C ASN A 145 20.79 4.87 -17.80
N PHE A 146 21.82 4.91 -18.63
CA PHE A 146 22.92 3.92 -18.60
C PHE A 146 23.63 3.92 -17.24
N TRP A 147 24.07 5.10 -16.76
CA TRP A 147 24.76 5.18 -15.48
C TRP A 147 23.86 4.82 -14.30
N PHE A 148 22.59 5.21 -14.32
CA PHE A 148 21.63 4.77 -13.31
C PHE A 148 21.53 3.24 -13.27
N CYS A 149 21.48 2.58 -14.43
CA CYS A 149 21.45 1.13 -14.52
C CYS A 149 22.71 0.49 -13.92
N ILE A 150 23.91 0.99 -14.23
CA ILE A 150 25.17 0.51 -13.67
C ILE A 150 25.23 0.69 -12.14
N GLN A 151 24.77 1.83 -11.64
CA GLN A 151 24.83 2.16 -10.21
C GLN A 151 23.80 1.42 -9.36
N THR A 152 22.68 0.98 -9.96
CA THR A 152 21.54 0.43 -9.21
C THR A 152 21.14 -0.97 -9.61
N PHE A 153 21.62 -1.49 -10.73
CA PHE A 153 21.17 -2.71 -11.39
C PHE A 153 19.68 -2.72 -11.77
N HIS A 154 19.08 -1.50 -11.87
CA HIS A 154 17.70 -1.32 -12.31
C HIS A 154 17.66 -0.47 -13.57
N TYR A 155 16.88 -0.91 -14.57
CA TYR A 155 16.64 -0.09 -15.76
C TYR A 155 15.50 0.89 -15.51
N LEU A 156 15.75 2.17 -15.81
CA LEU A 156 14.75 3.22 -15.80
C LEU A 156 14.78 3.95 -17.15
N PRO A 157 13.65 4.03 -17.86
CA PRO A 157 13.63 4.54 -19.23
C PRO A 157 13.82 6.06 -19.34
N ASP A 158 13.53 6.81 -18.27
CA ASP A 158 13.70 8.28 -18.22
C ASP A 158 14.07 8.73 -16.80
N THR A 159 15.36 8.92 -16.57
CA THR A 159 15.89 9.39 -15.28
C THR A 159 15.90 10.92 -15.16
N GLN A 160 15.62 11.64 -16.24
CA GLN A 160 15.73 13.10 -16.30
C GLN A 160 14.39 13.83 -16.12
N SER A 161 13.27 13.10 -16.18
CA SER A 161 11.97 13.72 -15.96
C SER A 161 11.86 14.29 -14.54
N GLY A 162 11.46 15.56 -14.41
CA GLY A 162 11.17 16.22 -13.13
C GLY A 162 9.75 15.98 -12.62
N TYR A 163 8.89 15.31 -13.39
CA TYR A 163 7.53 15.01 -13.01
C TYR A 163 7.49 13.70 -12.20
N ARG A 164 7.48 13.81 -10.88
CA ARG A 164 7.61 12.67 -9.98
C ARG A 164 6.69 12.78 -8.79
N LEU A 165 6.26 11.64 -8.25
CA LEU A 165 5.64 11.55 -6.95
C LEU A 165 6.62 10.89 -5.97
N TYR A 166 6.86 11.54 -4.85
CA TYR A 166 7.81 11.12 -3.82
C TYR A 166 7.13 10.73 -2.52
N PRO A 167 7.48 9.59 -1.91
CA PRO A 167 7.05 9.20 -0.56
C PRO A 167 7.92 9.93 0.49
N LEU A 168 7.49 11.11 0.93
CA LEU A 168 8.30 12.06 1.73
C LEU A 168 8.86 11.44 3.00
N ARG A 169 8.10 10.58 3.68
CA ARG A 169 8.55 9.95 4.92
C ARG A 169 9.74 9.02 4.73
N LYS A 170 9.81 8.33 3.59
CA LYS A 170 10.95 7.46 3.26
C LYS A 170 12.19 8.25 2.89
N LEU A 171 12.02 9.52 2.53
CA LEU A 171 13.11 10.43 2.18
C LEU A 171 13.49 11.35 3.34
N LYS A 172 12.77 11.28 4.47
CA LYS A 172 13.04 12.13 5.63
C LYS A 172 14.45 11.88 6.18
N GLY A 173 15.19 12.96 6.36
CA GLY A 173 16.56 12.92 6.88
C GLY A 173 17.64 12.64 5.83
N TRP A 174 17.27 12.46 4.56
CA TRP A 174 18.25 12.33 3.49
C TRP A 174 18.91 13.67 3.21
N SER A 175 20.23 13.65 3.09
CA SER A 175 21.07 14.80 2.72
C SER A 175 21.50 14.62 1.29
N PHE A 176 21.34 15.65 0.45
CA PHE A 176 21.86 15.67 -0.91
C PHE A 176 23.32 16.10 -0.90
N LEU A 177 24.14 15.45 -1.69
CA LEU A 177 25.52 15.84 -1.98
C LEU A 177 25.55 17.00 -2.94
N THR A 178 24.52 17.09 -3.79
CA THR A 178 24.43 18.05 -4.89
C THR A 178 23.24 19.01 -4.69
N SER A 179 23.30 20.17 -5.36
CA SER A 179 22.34 21.26 -5.12
C SER A 179 21.47 21.62 -6.32
N ARG A 180 21.83 21.18 -7.53
CA ARG A 180 21.16 21.56 -8.78
C ARG A 180 20.41 20.41 -9.43
N TYR A 181 20.40 20.31 -10.76
CA TYR A 181 19.69 19.26 -11.51
C TYR A 181 20.18 17.85 -11.22
N GLU A 182 21.45 17.69 -10.88
CA GLU A 182 22.06 16.42 -10.52
C GLU A 182 21.47 15.79 -9.25
N ALA A 183 20.89 16.60 -8.34
CA ALA A 183 20.26 16.13 -7.12
C ALA A 183 19.07 15.19 -7.38
N GLU A 184 18.37 15.36 -8.50
CA GLU A 184 17.25 14.49 -8.86
C GLU A 184 17.70 13.09 -9.27
N LEU A 185 18.88 12.96 -9.92
CA LEU A 185 19.49 11.66 -10.23
C LEU A 185 20.04 11.01 -8.95
N GLU A 186 20.77 11.78 -8.15
CA GLU A 186 21.28 11.35 -6.86
C GLU A 186 20.17 10.74 -5.99
N LEU A 187 19.04 11.43 -5.87
CA LEU A 187 17.90 10.96 -5.09
C LEU A 187 17.36 9.60 -5.59
N LEU A 188 17.26 9.42 -6.90
CA LEU A 188 16.81 8.13 -7.48
C LEU A 188 17.79 7.01 -7.17
N VAL A 189 19.10 7.27 -7.26
CA VAL A 189 20.13 6.25 -6.98
C VAL A 189 20.09 5.84 -5.51
N PHE A 190 20.09 6.79 -4.59
CA PHE A 190 19.98 6.50 -3.16
C PHE A 190 18.65 5.82 -2.82
N ALA A 191 17.53 6.24 -3.40
CA ALA A 191 16.25 5.59 -3.23
C ALA A 191 16.31 4.11 -3.64
N SER A 192 16.91 3.81 -4.78
CA SER A 192 17.09 2.45 -5.26
C SER A 192 17.95 1.61 -4.29
N TRP A 193 19.09 2.12 -3.83
CA TRP A 193 19.92 1.41 -2.84
C TRP A 193 19.18 1.11 -1.55
N HIS A 194 18.33 2.02 -1.08
CA HIS A 194 17.49 1.82 0.11
C HIS A 194 16.23 0.99 -0.15
N GLY A 195 16.02 0.52 -1.39
CA GLY A 195 14.91 -0.36 -1.74
C GLY A 195 13.58 0.35 -1.87
N VAL A 196 13.59 1.64 -2.07
CA VAL A 196 12.39 2.36 -2.49
C VAL A 196 12.09 1.97 -3.93
N LYS A 197 10.91 1.38 -4.16
CA LYS A 197 10.49 0.99 -5.51
C LYS A 197 10.34 2.24 -6.38
N ILE A 198 10.84 2.20 -7.60
CA ILE A 198 10.66 3.25 -8.61
C ILE A 198 9.78 2.68 -9.72
N VAL A 199 8.70 3.39 -10.05
CA VAL A 199 7.71 2.93 -11.04
C VAL A 199 7.56 4.01 -12.11
N PRO A 200 7.97 3.74 -13.36
CA PRO A 200 7.72 4.65 -14.47
C PRO A 200 6.26 4.54 -14.93
N ILE A 201 5.67 5.67 -15.30
CA ILE A 201 4.37 5.76 -15.96
C ILE A 201 4.48 6.69 -17.16
N ASP A 202 3.78 6.40 -18.24
CA ASP A 202 3.78 7.27 -19.41
C ASP A 202 3.02 8.56 -19.12
N ILE A 203 3.64 9.70 -19.45
CA ILE A 203 3.07 11.04 -19.35
C ILE A 203 3.19 11.77 -20.67
N ASN A 204 2.29 12.74 -20.88
CA ASN A 204 2.38 13.66 -21.99
C ASN A 204 3.31 14.82 -21.66
N VAL A 205 4.00 15.32 -22.67
CA VAL A 205 4.89 16.48 -22.54
C VAL A 205 4.69 17.43 -23.71
N PHE A 206 4.77 18.71 -23.40
CA PHE A 206 4.77 19.77 -24.40
C PHE A 206 6.20 20.25 -24.63
N TYR A 207 6.59 20.29 -25.89
CA TYR A 207 7.85 20.92 -26.29
C TYR A 207 7.50 22.14 -27.15
N PRO A 208 7.75 23.36 -26.66
CA PRO A 208 7.54 24.54 -27.46
C PRO A 208 8.51 24.58 -28.67
N PRO A 209 8.19 25.30 -29.73
CA PRO A 209 9.12 25.59 -30.83
C PRO A 209 10.45 26.09 -30.30
N LYS A 210 11.56 25.82 -31.02
CA LYS A 210 12.92 26.18 -30.58
C LYS A 210 13.09 27.68 -30.25
N GLU A 211 12.29 28.51 -30.86
CA GLU A 211 12.30 29.98 -30.69
C GLU A 211 11.71 30.43 -29.34
N GLU A 212 10.84 29.64 -28.75
CA GLU A 212 10.15 29.92 -27.47
C GLU A 212 10.76 29.12 -26.30
N TYR A 213 11.77 28.28 -26.58
CA TYR A 213 12.32 27.37 -25.58
C TYR A 213 13.32 28.07 -24.66
N VAL A 214 12.93 28.35 -23.44
CA VAL A 214 13.82 28.93 -22.40
C VAL A 214 14.39 27.79 -21.57
N SER A 215 15.69 27.54 -21.66
CA SER A 215 16.39 26.55 -20.86
C SER A 215 17.44 27.20 -19.98
N HIS A 216 17.36 26.95 -18.68
CA HIS A 216 18.39 27.35 -17.72
C HIS A 216 19.56 26.34 -17.62
N PHE A 217 19.55 25.28 -18.42
CA PHE A 217 20.60 24.27 -18.47
C PHE A 217 21.84 24.81 -19.17
N ARG A 218 23.00 24.71 -18.51
CA ARG A 218 24.31 25.14 -19.01
C ARG A 218 25.08 23.90 -19.51
N PRO A 219 25.10 23.61 -20.83
CA PRO A 219 25.53 22.32 -21.34
C PRO A 219 26.89 21.82 -20.83
N ALA A 220 27.92 22.66 -20.89
CA ALA A 220 29.27 22.27 -20.48
C ALA A 220 29.39 22.07 -18.96
N LEU A 221 28.89 23.04 -18.18
CA LEU A 221 29.03 23.01 -16.72
C LEU A 221 28.15 21.94 -16.07
N ASP A 222 26.90 21.84 -16.50
CA ASP A 222 25.97 20.89 -15.89
C ASP A 222 26.29 19.43 -16.32
N PHE A 223 26.78 19.24 -17.57
CA PHE A 223 27.30 17.94 -18.00
C PHE A 223 28.52 17.49 -17.18
N THR A 224 29.47 18.41 -16.95
CA THR A 224 30.66 18.13 -16.12
C THR A 224 30.25 17.74 -14.69
N ARG A 225 29.28 18.45 -14.09
CA ARG A 225 28.75 18.14 -12.75
C ARG A 225 28.09 16.76 -12.72
N ILE A 226 27.26 16.46 -13.71
CA ILE A 226 26.62 15.15 -13.85
C ILE A 226 27.66 14.05 -14.01
N PHE A 227 28.73 14.29 -14.78
CA PHE A 227 29.83 13.35 -14.95
C PHE A 227 30.56 13.09 -13.63
N ILE A 228 30.93 14.14 -12.90
CA ILE A 228 31.58 14.04 -11.58
C ILE A 228 30.66 13.29 -10.61
N LEU A 229 29.38 13.64 -10.55
CA LEU A 229 28.42 12.94 -9.70
C LEU A 229 28.34 11.45 -10.06
N ASN A 230 28.23 11.10 -11.34
CA ASN A 230 28.18 9.70 -11.76
C ASN A 230 29.45 8.93 -11.34
N THR A 231 30.62 9.54 -11.42
CA THR A 231 31.87 8.93 -10.94
C THR A 231 31.82 8.66 -9.43
N ILE A 232 31.38 9.65 -8.65
CA ILE A 232 31.21 9.51 -7.19
C ILE A 232 30.16 8.42 -6.87
N LEU A 233 29.02 8.44 -7.55
CA LEU A 233 27.96 7.46 -7.34
C LEU A 233 28.40 6.03 -7.73
N CYS A 234 29.24 5.84 -8.75
CA CYS A 234 29.79 4.53 -9.06
C CYS A 234 30.73 4.03 -7.96
N MET A 235 31.58 4.90 -7.41
CA MET A 235 32.40 4.54 -6.25
C MET A 235 31.53 4.17 -5.03
N LEU A 236 30.54 4.99 -4.73
CA LEU A 236 29.58 4.73 -3.65
C LEU A 236 28.74 3.49 -3.92
N ALA A 237 28.42 3.15 -5.17
CA ALA A 237 27.72 1.91 -5.50
C ALA A 237 28.50 0.68 -5.05
N ILE A 238 29.82 0.69 -5.22
CA ILE A 238 30.69 -0.43 -4.83
C ILE A 238 30.85 -0.51 -3.31
N ILE A 239 31.18 0.59 -2.62
CA ILE A 239 31.50 0.58 -1.18
C ILE A 239 30.28 0.67 -0.27
N TYR A 240 29.16 1.19 -0.76
CA TYR A 240 27.92 1.38 0.02
C TYR A 240 26.72 0.68 -0.59
N GLY A 241 26.38 0.97 -1.85
CA GLY A 241 25.16 0.50 -2.50
C GLY A 241 25.07 -1.02 -2.60
N LEU A 242 26.13 -1.67 -3.08
CA LEU A 242 26.21 -3.12 -3.25
C LEU A 242 26.22 -3.86 -1.90
N PRO A 243 27.08 -3.52 -0.92
CA PRO A 243 27.03 -4.15 0.40
C PRO A 243 25.68 -3.99 1.09
N TRP A 244 25.07 -2.81 1.04
CA TRP A 244 23.75 -2.57 1.59
C TRP A 244 22.67 -3.39 0.90
N GLY A 245 22.71 -3.51 -0.43
CA GLY A 245 21.83 -4.33 -1.24
C GLY A 245 21.94 -5.82 -0.87
N ILE A 246 23.16 -6.34 -0.72
CA ILE A 246 23.43 -7.73 -0.31
C ILE A 246 22.87 -7.96 1.11
N CYS A 247 23.16 -7.09 2.06
CA CYS A 247 22.67 -7.21 3.44
C CYS A 247 21.13 -7.22 3.50
N ARG A 248 20.48 -6.37 2.71
CA ARG A 248 19.03 -6.34 2.61
C ARG A 248 18.45 -7.60 1.96
N PHE A 249 19.09 -8.08 0.90
CA PHE A 249 18.69 -9.31 0.21
C PHE A 249 18.81 -10.52 1.15
N THR A 250 19.95 -10.69 1.82
CA THR A 250 20.17 -11.79 2.78
C THR A 250 19.17 -11.74 3.94
N LYS A 251 18.90 -10.55 4.51
CA LYS A 251 17.83 -10.38 5.51
C LYS A 251 16.46 -10.80 4.97
N THR A 252 16.13 -10.43 3.74
CA THR A 252 14.86 -10.80 3.11
C THR A 252 14.75 -12.30 2.92
N VAL A 253 15.79 -12.96 2.42
CA VAL A 253 15.85 -14.41 2.26
C VAL A 253 15.70 -15.11 3.60
N PHE A 254 16.47 -14.69 4.61
CA PHE A 254 16.39 -15.24 5.96
C PHE A 254 14.97 -15.13 6.53
N ASN A 255 14.36 -13.95 6.46
CA ASN A 255 13.00 -13.72 6.95
C ASN A 255 11.98 -14.64 6.27
N ASN A 256 12.11 -14.85 4.96
CA ASN A 256 11.17 -15.72 4.22
C ASN A 256 11.37 -17.20 4.56
N VAL A 257 12.62 -17.66 4.60
CA VAL A 257 12.93 -19.04 5.04
C VAL A 257 12.39 -19.28 6.45
N PHE A 258 12.62 -18.35 7.37
CA PHE A 258 12.12 -18.42 8.74
C PHE A 258 10.59 -18.47 8.80
N ALA A 259 9.88 -17.62 8.03
CA ALA A 259 8.42 -17.62 7.97
C ALA A 259 7.85 -18.95 7.45
N ILE A 260 8.48 -19.53 6.42
CA ILE A 260 8.10 -20.84 5.87
C ILE A 260 8.34 -21.93 6.93
N LEU A 261 9.49 -21.93 7.60
CA LEU A 261 9.79 -22.90 8.66
C LEU A 261 8.78 -22.84 9.79
N ILE A 262 8.43 -21.63 10.28
CA ILE A 262 7.40 -21.48 11.33
C ILE A 262 6.08 -22.05 10.87
N TYR A 263 5.66 -21.76 9.63
CA TYR A 263 4.42 -22.29 9.10
C TYR A 263 4.44 -23.83 9.03
N LEU A 264 5.51 -24.41 8.52
CA LEU A 264 5.67 -25.87 8.42
C LEU A 264 5.70 -26.53 9.80
N ILE A 265 6.48 -25.98 10.74
CA ILE A 265 6.54 -26.49 12.12
C ILE A 265 5.17 -26.37 12.81
N GLY A 266 4.49 -25.23 12.68
CA GLY A 266 3.16 -25.03 13.24
C GLY A 266 2.15 -26.05 12.71
N CYS A 267 2.05 -26.17 11.39
CA CYS A 267 1.05 -27.03 10.74
C CYS A 267 1.40 -28.52 10.84
N PHE A 268 2.63 -28.90 10.50
CA PHE A 268 3.03 -30.30 10.37
C PHE A 268 3.75 -30.84 11.61
N GLY A 269 4.52 -30.01 12.31
CA GLY A 269 5.26 -30.42 13.49
C GLY A 269 4.44 -30.39 14.78
N ILE A 270 3.41 -29.53 14.87
CA ILE A 270 2.65 -29.36 16.12
C ILE A 270 1.17 -29.73 15.93
N ILE A 271 0.45 -29.04 15.02
CA ILE A 271 -1.01 -29.20 14.90
C ILE A 271 -1.39 -30.62 14.46
N THR A 272 -0.74 -31.11 13.42
CA THR A 272 -1.09 -32.42 12.85
C THR A 272 -0.75 -33.58 13.81
N PRO A 273 0.46 -33.69 14.39
CA PRO A 273 0.75 -34.73 15.38
C PRO A 273 -0.14 -34.66 16.60
N PHE A 274 -0.38 -33.44 17.13
CA PHE A 274 -1.31 -33.27 18.23
C PHE A 274 -2.70 -33.80 17.88
N ALA A 275 -3.24 -33.46 16.71
CA ALA A 275 -4.55 -33.89 16.29
C ALA A 275 -4.63 -35.44 16.12
N LEU A 276 -3.57 -36.06 15.56
CA LEU A 276 -3.50 -37.51 15.38
C LEU A 276 -3.52 -38.27 16.71
N VAL A 277 -2.92 -37.74 17.76
CA VAL A 277 -2.92 -38.33 19.10
C VAL A 277 -4.17 -37.95 19.88
N TYR A 278 -4.53 -36.68 19.92
CA TYR A 278 -5.61 -36.15 20.74
C TYR A 278 -6.99 -36.64 20.30
N VAL A 279 -7.27 -36.73 18.99
CA VAL A 279 -8.60 -37.07 18.49
C VAL A 279 -9.02 -38.51 18.86
N PRO A 280 -8.18 -39.55 18.72
CA PRO A 280 -8.49 -40.88 19.21
C PRO A 280 -8.73 -40.92 20.73
N ILE A 281 -7.87 -40.26 21.52
CA ILE A 281 -7.98 -40.16 22.98
C ILE A 281 -9.32 -39.51 23.37
N ARG A 282 -9.65 -38.36 22.74
CA ARG A 282 -10.91 -37.66 22.97
C ARG A 282 -12.13 -38.57 22.74
N LYS A 283 -12.11 -39.34 21.66
CA LYS A 283 -13.18 -40.27 21.33
C LYS A 283 -13.27 -41.42 22.34
N CYS A 284 -12.14 -42.00 22.68
CA CYS A 284 -12.06 -43.12 23.65
C CYS A 284 -12.56 -42.70 25.05
N LEU A 285 -12.13 -41.51 25.51
CA LEU A 285 -12.50 -40.99 26.83
C LEU A 285 -13.78 -40.13 26.83
N SER A 286 -14.48 -40.02 25.72
CA SER A 286 -15.71 -39.19 25.55
C SER A 286 -15.58 -37.76 26.09
N LEU A 287 -14.41 -37.14 25.90
CA LEU A 287 -14.14 -35.80 26.41
C LEU A 287 -15.02 -34.74 25.72
N LYS A 288 -15.73 -33.94 26.51
CA LYS A 288 -16.65 -32.89 26.03
C LYS A 288 -15.92 -31.68 25.43
N SER A 289 -14.76 -31.32 25.98
CA SER A 289 -14.00 -30.16 25.50
C SER A 289 -13.18 -30.47 24.24
N ASN A 290 -13.07 -29.53 23.33
CA ASN A 290 -12.23 -29.67 22.15
C ASN A 290 -10.92 -28.86 22.33
N ALA A 291 -9.88 -29.50 22.89
CA ALA A 291 -8.58 -28.87 23.12
C ALA A 291 -7.91 -28.42 21.81
N LEU A 292 -8.34 -28.97 20.68
CA LEU A 292 -7.83 -28.60 19.36
C LEU A 292 -8.07 -27.10 19.04
N HIS A 293 -9.25 -26.55 19.42
CA HIS A 293 -9.53 -25.11 19.26
C HIS A 293 -8.59 -24.26 20.11
N GLY A 294 -8.30 -24.69 21.35
CA GLY A 294 -7.33 -24.00 22.20
C GLY A 294 -5.91 -24.03 21.64
N LEU A 295 -5.49 -25.14 21.02
CA LEU A 295 -4.21 -25.24 20.34
C LEU A 295 -4.16 -24.32 19.11
N LEU A 296 -5.18 -24.34 18.25
CA LEU A 296 -5.26 -23.49 17.06
C LEU A 296 -5.21 -22.01 17.42
N HIS A 297 -5.92 -21.59 18.48
CA HIS A 297 -5.87 -20.24 19.00
C HIS A 297 -4.46 -19.84 19.47
N ARG A 298 -3.79 -20.70 20.25
CA ARG A 298 -2.42 -20.43 20.72
C ARG A 298 -1.44 -20.33 19.56
N ILE A 299 -1.53 -21.23 18.58
CA ILE A 299 -0.65 -21.20 17.40
C ILE A 299 -0.93 -19.95 16.56
N GLY A 300 -2.18 -19.56 16.34
CA GLY A 300 -2.52 -18.30 15.68
C GLY A 300 -1.88 -17.09 16.38
N SER A 301 -1.98 -17.03 17.71
CA SER A 301 -1.37 -15.97 18.51
C SER A 301 0.15 -15.96 18.44
N ILE A 302 0.79 -17.14 18.50
CA ILE A 302 2.25 -17.28 18.36
C ILE A 302 2.70 -16.84 16.96
N ILE A 303 2.00 -17.28 15.92
CA ILE A 303 2.33 -16.87 14.54
C ILE A 303 2.20 -15.35 14.40
N CYS A 304 1.13 -14.74 14.90
CA CYS A 304 0.97 -13.27 14.86
C CYS A 304 2.10 -12.53 15.60
N TRP A 305 2.60 -13.10 16.70
CA TRP A 305 3.74 -12.56 17.41
C TRP A 305 5.07 -12.74 16.64
N LEU A 306 5.30 -13.92 16.04
CA LEU A 306 6.50 -14.22 15.26
C LEU A 306 6.57 -13.44 13.95
N LEU A 307 5.44 -12.99 13.38
CA LEU A 307 5.43 -12.14 12.19
C LEU A 307 6.21 -10.83 12.40
N ARG A 308 6.41 -10.38 13.65
CA ARG A 308 7.25 -9.22 13.97
C ARG A 308 8.72 -9.43 13.58
N ILE A 309 9.21 -10.68 13.61
CA ILE A 309 10.60 -11.01 13.23
C ILE A 309 10.83 -10.74 11.72
N VAL A 310 9.78 -10.93 10.93
CA VAL A 310 9.79 -10.64 9.48
C VAL A 310 9.30 -9.21 9.17
N ASP A 311 9.35 -8.31 10.14
CA ASP A 311 8.90 -6.91 10.04
C ASP A 311 7.41 -6.75 9.66
N VAL A 312 6.56 -7.72 9.99
CA VAL A 312 5.10 -7.65 9.83
C VAL A 312 4.45 -7.46 11.20
N LYS A 313 3.99 -6.24 11.48
CA LYS A 313 3.30 -5.91 12.73
C LYS A 313 1.82 -6.22 12.58
N VAL A 314 1.28 -7.05 13.45
CA VAL A 314 -0.17 -7.29 13.55
C VAL A 314 -0.75 -6.43 14.67
N SER A 315 -1.81 -5.67 14.35
CA SER A 315 -2.56 -4.84 15.31
C SER A 315 -4.05 -5.17 15.23
N ILE A 316 -4.70 -5.23 16.39
CA ILE A 316 -6.13 -5.45 16.51
C ILE A 316 -6.76 -4.19 17.07
N GLN A 317 -7.69 -3.60 16.31
CA GLN A 317 -8.49 -2.45 16.70
C GLN A 317 -9.89 -2.94 17.02
N ASN A 318 -10.25 -2.93 18.29
CA ASN A 318 -11.55 -3.40 18.79
C ASN A 318 -12.39 -2.20 19.21
N HIS A 319 -13.12 -1.61 18.26
CA HIS A 319 -13.93 -0.42 18.49
C HIS A 319 -15.16 -0.72 19.35
N SER A 320 -15.75 -1.91 19.21
CA SER A 320 -16.93 -2.35 19.95
C SER A 320 -16.64 -2.92 21.34
N GLN A 321 -15.37 -2.99 21.74
CA GLN A 321 -14.94 -3.67 22.97
C GLN A 321 -15.42 -5.13 23.03
N GLU A 322 -15.48 -5.80 21.88
CA GLU A 322 -15.96 -7.16 21.72
C GLU A 322 -15.13 -8.16 22.56
N LYS A 323 -15.81 -8.98 23.38
CA LYS A 323 -15.20 -9.98 24.27
C LYS A 323 -15.41 -11.41 23.80
N PHE A 324 -16.17 -11.62 22.73
CA PHE A 324 -16.55 -12.93 22.19
C PHE A 324 -17.28 -13.85 23.20
N GLU A 325 -17.99 -13.26 24.15
CA GLU A 325 -18.79 -13.99 25.15
C GLU A 325 -20.08 -14.56 24.53
N LYS A 326 -20.67 -13.79 23.60
CA LYS A 326 -21.85 -14.22 22.84
C LYS A 326 -21.45 -14.75 21.47
N PRO A 327 -22.02 -15.86 21.01
CA PRO A 327 -21.78 -16.37 19.67
C PRO A 327 -22.24 -15.39 18.60
N THR A 328 -21.62 -15.42 17.45
CA THR A 328 -21.92 -14.49 16.35
C THR A 328 -21.46 -15.09 15.02
N ILE A 329 -22.01 -14.59 13.92
CA ILE A 329 -21.45 -14.80 12.60
C ILE A 329 -20.49 -13.66 12.31
N MET A 330 -19.20 -13.98 12.27
CA MET A 330 -18.14 -13.03 11.91
C MET A 330 -18.02 -12.99 10.38
N ILE A 331 -18.24 -11.84 9.80
CA ILE A 331 -18.02 -11.61 8.36
C ILE A 331 -16.68 -10.92 8.20
N CYS A 332 -15.79 -11.49 7.40
CA CYS A 332 -14.46 -10.95 7.18
C CYS A 332 -14.10 -10.94 5.69
N ASN A 333 -13.45 -9.88 5.21
CA ASN A 333 -12.87 -9.86 3.88
C ASN A 333 -11.66 -10.80 3.79
N HIS A 334 -11.36 -11.30 2.58
CA HIS A 334 -10.34 -12.34 2.40
C HIS A 334 -9.25 -11.94 1.42
N GLN A 335 -8.03 -11.74 1.92
CA GLN A 335 -6.90 -11.28 1.12
C GLN A 335 -5.70 -12.25 1.15
N SER A 336 -5.51 -12.95 2.27
CA SER A 336 -4.32 -13.75 2.52
C SER A 336 -4.61 -15.01 3.33
N HIS A 337 -3.68 -15.95 3.36
CA HIS A 337 -3.70 -17.04 4.37
C HIS A 337 -3.51 -16.51 5.79
N LEU A 338 -2.89 -15.34 5.94
CA LEU A 338 -2.68 -14.72 7.24
C LEU A 338 -3.99 -14.29 7.92
N ASP A 339 -5.05 -14.06 7.14
CA ASP A 339 -6.38 -13.69 7.67
C ASP A 339 -6.89 -14.71 8.68
N LEU A 340 -6.68 -16.01 8.40
CA LEU A 340 -7.07 -17.08 9.32
C LEU A 340 -6.26 -17.01 10.62
N MET A 341 -4.95 -16.80 10.52
CA MET A 341 -4.05 -16.77 11.69
C MET A 341 -4.39 -15.61 12.62
N VAL A 342 -4.69 -14.44 12.04
CA VAL A 342 -5.09 -13.25 12.80
C VAL A 342 -6.45 -13.48 13.47
N GLN A 343 -7.42 -14.08 12.79
CA GLN A 343 -8.73 -14.38 13.40
C GLN A 343 -8.64 -15.47 14.45
N LEU A 344 -7.83 -16.52 14.24
CA LEU A 344 -7.57 -17.56 15.26
C LEU A 344 -6.99 -16.97 16.55
N SER A 345 -6.25 -15.87 16.47
CA SER A 345 -5.70 -15.20 17.65
C SER A 345 -6.74 -14.44 18.49
N LEU A 346 -7.97 -14.20 17.98
CA LEU A 346 -9.00 -13.45 18.67
C LEU A 346 -9.65 -14.23 19.81
N THR A 347 -10.04 -15.47 19.53
CA THR A 347 -10.77 -16.29 20.50
C THR A 347 -10.57 -17.79 20.26
N ARG A 348 -10.69 -18.58 21.33
CA ARG A 348 -10.66 -20.04 21.25
C ARG A 348 -11.95 -20.62 20.64
N LYS A 349 -13.04 -19.86 20.68
CA LYS A 349 -14.37 -20.31 20.24
C LYS A 349 -14.67 -19.77 18.84
N ILE A 350 -13.81 -20.07 17.89
CA ILE A 350 -14.01 -19.69 16.48
C ILE A 350 -13.92 -20.93 15.58
N VAL A 351 -14.87 -21.06 14.65
CA VAL A 351 -14.86 -22.05 13.58
C VAL A 351 -15.01 -21.37 12.24
N PHE A 352 -14.44 -21.96 11.20
CA PHE A 352 -14.48 -21.38 9.86
C PHE A 352 -15.32 -22.22 8.92
N LEU A 353 -16.10 -21.56 8.06
CA LEU A 353 -16.57 -22.18 6.83
C LEU A 353 -15.44 -22.21 5.81
N THR A 354 -15.21 -23.33 5.19
CA THR A 354 -14.05 -23.58 4.34
C THR A 354 -14.45 -24.06 2.94
N ASN A 355 -13.50 -24.08 2.02
CA ASN A 355 -13.68 -24.65 0.68
C ASN A 355 -13.42 -26.18 0.70
N ASP A 356 -14.02 -26.91 -0.25
CA ASP A 356 -13.88 -28.36 -0.38
C ASP A 356 -12.45 -28.86 -0.46
N TRP A 357 -11.60 -28.16 -1.20
CA TRP A 357 -10.23 -28.60 -1.38
C TRP A 357 -9.44 -28.60 -0.06
N VAL A 358 -9.72 -27.65 0.84
CA VAL A 358 -9.11 -27.59 2.17
C VAL A 358 -9.66 -28.69 3.05
N TRP A 359 -10.99 -28.90 3.03
CA TRP A 359 -11.68 -29.90 3.82
C TRP A 359 -11.32 -31.34 3.41
N LYS A 360 -11.08 -31.58 2.11
CA LYS A 360 -10.63 -32.84 1.54
C LYS A 360 -9.10 -33.01 1.53
N SER A 361 -8.34 -31.98 1.91
CA SER A 361 -6.88 -32.00 1.90
C SER A 361 -6.32 -33.16 2.72
N PRO A 362 -5.38 -33.95 2.19
CA PRO A 362 -4.72 -35.01 2.95
C PRO A 362 -3.92 -34.44 4.13
N PHE A 363 -3.45 -33.20 4.03
CA PHE A 363 -2.62 -32.54 5.03
C PHE A 363 -3.44 -31.88 6.13
N PHE A 364 -4.43 -31.08 5.77
CA PHE A 364 -5.22 -30.28 6.72
C PHE A 364 -6.57 -30.86 7.02
N GLY A 365 -7.13 -31.68 6.13
CA GLY A 365 -8.50 -32.15 6.23
C GLY A 365 -8.80 -32.91 7.51
N TYR A 366 -7.85 -33.71 8.04
CA TYR A 366 -8.01 -34.38 9.31
C TYR A 366 -8.21 -33.40 10.46
N VAL A 367 -7.33 -32.38 10.55
CA VAL A 367 -7.36 -31.35 11.59
C VAL A 367 -8.68 -30.58 11.56
N ILE A 368 -9.03 -30.03 10.41
CA ILE A 368 -10.20 -29.15 10.26
C ILE A 368 -11.52 -29.87 10.45
N ARG A 369 -11.65 -31.12 10.00
CA ARG A 369 -12.84 -31.93 10.27
C ARG A 369 -13.07 -32.17 11.77
N HIS A 370 -12.00 -32.40 12.54
CA HIS A 370 -12.06 -32.57 13.97
C HIS A 370 -12.07 -31.26 14.76
N ALA A 371 -11.70 -30.13 14.13
CA ALA A 371 -11.95 -28.80 14.64
C ALA A 371 -13.36 -28.28 14.28
N GLU A 372 -14.24 -29.15 13.80
CA GLU A 372 -15.65 -28.82 13.49
C GLU A 372 -15.80 -27.68 12.47
N TYR A 373 -14.82 -27.55 11.50
CA TYR A 373 -14.94 -26.68 10.35
C TYR A 373 -15.72 -27.42 9.26
N TYR A 374 -16.51 -26.70 8.49
CA TYR A 374 -17.39 -27.31 7.49
C TYR A 374 -17.22 -26.67 6.11
N PRO A 375 -17.35 -27.45 5.02
CA PRO A 375 -17.28 -26.94 3.67
C PRO A 375 -18.59 -26.23 3.31
N VAL A 376 -18.47 -25.05 2.69
CA VAL A 376 -19.63 -24.25 2.23
C VAL A 376 -20.49 -25.02 1.22
N SER A 377 -19.88 -25.89 0.43
CA SER A 377 -20.55 -26.72 -0.59
C SER A 377 -21.54 -27.76 -0.02
N ALA A 378 -21.47 -28.04 1.29
CA ALA A 378 -22.43 -28.96 1.92
C ALA A 378 -23.89 -28.45 1.88
N GLY A 379 -24.09 -27.17 1.58
CA GLY A 379 -25.40 -26.52 1.51
C GLY A 379 -25.93 -26.10 2.87
N LEU A 380 -26.81 -25.11 2.87
CA LEU A 380 -27.34 -24.51 4.10
C LEU A 380 -28.15 -25.54 4.95
N ASP A 381 -28.93 -26.38 4.30
CA ASP A 381 -29.77 -27.37 5.00
C ASP A 381 -28.95 -28.34 5.84
N VAL A 382 -27.78 -28.76 5.34
CA VAL A 382 -26.86 -29.65 6.05
C VAL A 382 -26.04 -28.91 7.09
N LEU A 383 -25.68 -27.67 6.82
CA LEU A 383 -24.85 -26.85 7.72
C LEU A 383 -25.64 -26.30 8.91
N LYS A 384 -26.88 -25.88 8.70
CA LYS A 384 -27.68 -25.18 9.69
C LYS A 384 -27.77 -25.93 11.05
N PRO A 385 -28.14 -27.21 11.12
CA PRO A 385 -28.22 -27.92 12.41
C PRO A 385 -26.85 -28.06 13.09
N LYS A 386 -25.77 -28.24 12.32
CA LYS A 386 -24.41 -28.36 12.85
C LYS A 386 -23.90 -27.03 13.40
N LEU A 387 -24.13 -25.94 12.66
CA LEU A 387 -23.72 -24.60 13.07
C LEU A 387 -24.57 -24.11 14.26
N LYS A 388 -25.86 -24.42 14.30
CA LYS A 388 -26.73 -24.16 15.46
C LYS A 388 -26.17 -24.79 16.71
N ALA A 389 -25.79 -26.06 16.65
CA ALA A 389 -25.18 -26.76 17.78
C ALA A 389 -23.86 -26.14 18.26
N LEU A 390 -23.08 -25.54 17.36
CA LEU A 390 -21.86 -24.80 17.72
C LEU A 390 -22.18 -23.45 18.35
N ILE A 391 -23.15 -22.70 17.81
CA ILE A 391 -23.66 -21.47 18.38
C ILE A 391 -24.17 -21.69 19.80
N ASP A 392 -24.94 -22.75 20.03
CA ASP A 392 -25.47 -23.08 21.34
C ASP A 392 -24.35 -23.44 22.37
N LYS A 393 -23.18 -23.87 21.88
CA LYS A 393 -21.96 -24.07 22.69
C LYS A 393 -21.13 -22.77 22.84
N GLY A 394 -21.59 -21.62 22.26
CA GLY A 394 -20.96 -20.33 22.33
C GLY A 394 -19.83 -20.11 21.33
N TYR A 395 -19.81 -20.83 20.20
CA TYR A 395 -18.82 -20.64 19.15
C TYR A 395 -19.24 -19.53 18.17
N CYS A 396 -18.28 -18.71 17.77
CA CYS A 396 -18.40 -17.76 16.66
C CYS A 396 -18.10 -18.49 15.33
N ILE A 397 -18.86 -18.18 14.30
CA ILE A 397 -18.69 -18.76 12.96
C ILE A 397 -18.12 -17.69 12.05
N SER A 398 -16.88 -17.89 11.60
CA SER A 398 -16.23 -16.95 10.66
C SER A 398 -16.47 -17.36 9.22
N ILE A 399 -16.91 -16.39 8.42
CA ILE A 399 -17.23 -16.55 7.01
C ILE A 399 -16.50 -15.48 6.20
N PHE A 400 -15.85 -15.91 5.12
CA PHE A 400 -15.33 -15.04 4.09
C PHE A 400 -16.36 -14.97 2.96
N PRO A 401 -17.18 -13.92 2.90
CA PRO A 401 -18.30 -13.86 1.96
C PRO A 401 -17.87 -13.76 0.50
N GLU A 402 -16.60 -13.43 0.25
CA GLU A 402 -16.00 -13.39 -1.09
C GLU A 402 -15.76 -14.79 -1.70
N GLY A 403 -15.72 -15.85 -0.86
CA GLY A 403 -15.46 -17.24 -1.26
C GLY A 403 -14.05 -17.49 -1.80
N THR A 404 -13.26 -16.47 -2.07
CA THR A 404 -11.87 -16.57 -2.53
C THR A 404 -11.07 -15.35 -2.08
N ARG A 405 -9.74 -15.50 -1.99
CA ARG A 405 -8.84 -14.38 -1.69
C ARG A 405 -8.76 -13.39 -2.84
N SER A 406 -8.78 -12.09 -2.52
CA SER A 406 -8.50 -11.02 -3.47
C SER A 406 -7.04 -11.11 -4.00
N ARG A 407 -6.80 -10.69 -5.26
CA ARG A 407 -5.46 -10.61 -5.85
C ARG A 407 -4.81 -9.24 -5.69
N ASP A 408 -5.63 -8.23 -5.65
CA ASP A 408 -5.26 -6.80 -5.66
C ASP A 408 -5.62 -6.05 -4.37
N CYS A 409 -6.06 -6.80 -3.35
CA CYS A 409 -6.52 -6.28 -2.07
C CYS A 409 -7.82 -5.44 -2.15
N THR A 410 -8.56 -5.51 -3.24
CA THR A 410 -9.91 -4.92 -3.33
C THR A 410 -10.94 -5.83 -2.65
N ILE A 411 -12.06 -5.26 -2.22
CA ILE A 411 -13.19 -6.01 -1.66
C ILE A 411 -13.97 -6.64 -2.81
N GLY A 412 -14.02 -7.97 -2.84
CA GLY A 412 -14.71 -8.73 -3.85
C GLY A 412 -16.23 -8.70 -3.70
N ARG A 413 -16.93 -9.45 -4.56
CA ARG A 413 -18.37 -9.64 -4.45
C ARG A 413 -18.71 -10.50 -3.22
N PHE A 414 -19.66 -10.05 -2.39
CA PHE A 414 -20.15 -10.84 -1.25
C PHE A 414 -21.27 -11.79 -1.68
N HIS A 415 -21.15 -13.04 -1.33
CA HIS A 415 -22.18 -14.05 -1.52
C HIS A 415 -23.26 -13.97 -0.42
N LYS A 416 -24.52 -14.14 -0.81
CA LYS A 416 -25.70 -13.99 0.05
C LYS A 416 -25.79 -15.00 1.21
N GLY A 417 -25.12 -16.15 1.08
CA GLY A 417 -25.27 -17.28 2.01
C GLY A 417 -24.89 -16.97 3.46
N ALA A 418 -23.90 -16.07 3.68
CA ALA A 418 -23.52 -15.66 5.02
C ALA A 418 -24.65 -14.89 5.74
N PHE A 419 -25.33 -14.02 5.02
CA PHE A 419 -26.43 -13.20 5.52
C PHE A 419 -27.69 -14.04 5.75
N GLN A 420 -27.98 -14.95 4.82
CA GLN A 420 -29.07 -15.92 4.96
C GLN A 420 -28.88 -16.79 6.22
N LEU A 421 -27.65 -17.27 6.44
CA LEU A 421 -27.33 -18.08 7.61
C LEU A 421 -27.55 -17.30 8.93
N ALA A 422 -27.18 -16.01 8.97
CA ALA A 422 -27.38 -15.15 10.14
C ALA A 422 -28.85 -14.96 10.46
N GLU A 423 -29.69 -14.73 9.46
CA GLU A 423 -31.15 -14.62 9.61
C GLU A 423 -31.77 -15.93 10.08
N GLU A 424 -31.43 -17.05 9.43
CA GLU A 424 -32.02 -18.35 9.76
C GLU A 424 -31.62 -18.87 11.15
N LEU A 425 -30.42 -18.49 11.63
CA LEU A 425 -29.95 -18.85 12.97
C LEU A 425 -30.31 -17.82 14.02
N ASN A 426 -30.85 -16.67 13.62
CA ASN A 426 -31.21 -15.53 14.46
C ASN A 426 -30.08 -15.10 15.40
N VAL A 427 -28.90 -14.84 14.81
CA VAL A 427 -27.68 -14.43 15.52
C VAL A 427 -27.11 -13.14 14.97
N ASP A 428 -26.40 -12.40 15.82
CA ASP A 428 -25.73 -11.16 15.43
C ASP A 428 -24.70 -11.42 14.34
N ILE A 429 -24.50 -10.42 13.48
CA ILE A 429 -23.34 -10.32 12.60
C ILE A 429 -22.29 -9.44 13.25
N LEU A 430 -21.04 -9.91 13.27
CA LEU A 430 -19.88 -9.13 13.67
C LEU A 430 -19.03 -8.81 12.46
N PRO A 431 -19.04 -7.55 11.96
CA PRO A 431 -18.17 -7.17 10.87
C PRO A 431 -16.72 -7.09 11.33
N VAL A 432 -15.83 -7.74 10.59
CA VAL A 432 -14.37 -7.75 10.82
C VAL A 432 -13.65 -7.40 9.54
N ILE A 433 -12.84 -6.38 9.58
CA ILE A 433 -12.13 -5.89 8.40
C ILE A 433 -10.64 -6.10 8.59
N ILE A 434 -9.99 -6.83 7.67
CA ILE A 434 -8.55 -7.05 7.67
C ILE A 434 -7.92 -6.24 6.54
N HIS A 435 -6.99 -5.37 6.90
CA HIS A 435 -6.17 -4.60 5.97
C HIS A 435 -4.71 -5.02 6.05
N GLY A 436 -4.02 -5.02 4.91
CA GLY A 436 -2.58 -5.24 4.81
C GLY A 436 -2.14 -6.69 4.68
N ALA A 437 -2.96 -7.68 5.03
CA ALA A 437 -2.58 -9.09 4.95
C ALA A 437 -2.26 -9.55 3.52
N GLY A 438 -3.05 -9.10 2.53
CA GLY A 438 -2.80 -9.37 1.12
C GLY A 438 -1.56 -8.66 0.57
N ARG A 439 -1.16 -7.54 1.17
CA ARG A 439 0.09 -6.84 0.83
C ARG A 439 1.29 -7.50 1.48
N ALA A 440 1.15 -7.98 2.72
CA ALA A 440 2.19 -8.72 3.43
C ALA A 440 2.46 -10.09 2.78
N LEU A 441 1.42 -10.85 2.45
CA LEU A 441 1.50 -12.13 1.75
C LEU A 441 0.42 -12.21 0.66
N PRO A 442 0.70 -11.79 -0.58
CA PRO A 442 -0.26 -11.81 -1.68
C PRO A 442 -0.74 -13.21 -2.05
N LYS A 443 -1.93 -13.29 -2.67
CA LYS A 443 -2.44 -14.54 -3.24
C LYS A 443 -1.48 -15.07 -4.31
N GLY A 444 -0.96 -16.29 -4.11
CA GLY A 444 0.05 -16.90 -4.98
C GLY A 444 1.49 -16.42 -4.73
N GLY A 445 1.70 -15.51 -3.79
CA GLY A 445 3.04 -15.11 -3.37
C GLY A 445 3.67 -16.13 -2.44
N LEU A 446 4.97 -16.37 -2.61
CA LEU A 446 5.75 -17.28 -1.79
C LEU A 446 6.61 -16.58 -0.73
N TYR A 447 6.65 -15.27 -0.73
CA TYR A 447 7.49 -14.50 0.20
C TYR A 447 6.72 -13.37 0.89
N MET A 448 7.09 -13.16 2.14
CA MET A 448 6.55 -12.12 3.00
C MET A 448 7.12 -10.75 2.62
N ARG A 449 6.26 -9.74 2.63
CA ARG A 449 6.64 -8.33 2.42
C ARG A 449 6.42 -7.57 3.73
N LYS A 450 7.25 -6.58 3.97
CA LYS A 450 7.08 -5.67 5.11
C LYS A 450 5.85 -4.81 4.91
N PHE A 451 4.75 -5.20 5.51
CA PHE A 451 3.54 -4.42 5.53
C PHE A 451 2.75 -4.71 6.80
N PRO A 452 2.27 -3.70 7.54
CA PRO A 452 1.49 -3.93 8.75
C PRO A 452 0.13 -4.54 8.43
N ILE A 453 -0.32 -5.43 9.30
CA ILE A 453 -1.66 -6.03 9.23
C ILE A 453 -2.49 -5.41 10.34
N THR A 454 -3.63 -4.85 9.98
CA THR A 454 -4.62 -4.33 10.94
C THR A 454 -5.91 -5.10 10.79
N LEU A 455 -6.40 -5.66 11.90
CA LEU A 455 -7.72 -6.23 12.00
C LEU A 455 -8.58 -5.26 12.81
N THR A 456 -9.68 -4.81 12.24
CA THR A 456 -10.66 -3.91 12.86
C THR A 456 -11.93 -4.68 13.14
N ILE A 457 -12.39 -4.63 14.40
CA ILE A 457 -13.65 -5.22 14.85
C ILE A 457 -14.64 -4.08 14.99
N GLU A 458 -15.73 -4.14 14.21
CA GLU A 458 -16.79 -3.14 14.21
C GLU A 458 -17.88 -3.52 15.24
N GLU A 459 -18.91 -2.71 15.35
CA GLU A 459 -20.05 -2.99 16.20
C GLU A 459 -20.90 -4.16 15.67
N ARG A 460 -21.49 -4.91 16.58
CA ARG A 460 -22.43 -5.99 16.23
C ARG A 460 -23.67 -5.43 15.56
N ILE A 461 -24.12 -6.13 14.55
CA ILE A 461 -25.39 -5.87 13.86
C ILE A 461 -26.36 -6.94 14.31
N THR A 462 -27.38 -6.54 15.09
CA THR A 462 -28.39 -7.45 15.59
C THR A 462 -29.34 -7.91 14.47
N PRO A 463 -30.07 -9.03 14.64
CA PRO A 463 -31.06 -9.48 13.66
C PRO A 463 -32.12 -8.40 13.32
N GLU A 464 -32.51 -7.57 14.28
CA GLU A 464 -33.45 -6.45 14.09
C GLU A 464 -32.83 -5.34 13.20
N GLN A 465 -31.57 -5.00 13.43
CA GLN A 465 -30.83 -4.06 12.59
C GLN A 465 -30.60 -4.64 11.20
N LEU A 466 -30.28 -5.92 11.11
CA LEU A 466 -30.07 -6.63 9.83
C LEU A 466 -31.34 -6.62 8.97
N SER A 467 -32.52 -6.76 9.58
CA SER A 467 -33.79 -6.69 8.86
C SER A 467 -34.07 -5.32 8.24
N LYS A 468 -33.53 -4.24 8.83
CA LYS A 468 -33.68 -2.86 8.35
C LYS A 468 -32.70 -2.49 7.20
N ILE A 469 -31.61 -3.25 7.06
CA ILE A 469 -30.58 -2.97 6.05
C ILE A 469 -31.08 -3.25 4.61
N GLY A 470 -32.02 -4.19 4.44
CA GLY A 470 -32.59 -4.48 3.12
C GLY A 470 -33.63 -5.60 3.20
N ALA A 471 -34.58 -5.60 2.26
CA ALA A 471 -35.67 -6.55 2.22
C ALA A 471 -35.20 -7.98 1.85
N THR A 472 -34.14 -8.08 1.04
CA THR A 472 -33.63 -9.36 0.58
C THR A 472 -32.19 -9.62 1.06
N THR A 473 -31.78 -10.88 1.12
CA THR A 473 -30.39 -11.25 1.43
C THR A 473 -29.40 -10.74 0.39
N VAL A 474 -29.87 -10.47 -0.85
CA VAL A 474 -29.07 -9.86 -1.91
C VAL A 474 -28.80 -8.40 -1.60
N ASP A 475 -29.80 -7.65 -1.14
CA ASP A 475 -29.63 -6.23 -0.76
C ASP A 475 -28.68 -6.11 0.41
N LYS A 476 -28.81 -6.97 1.40
CA LYS A 476 -27.89 -7.04 2.54
C LYS A 476 -26.46 -7.30 2.09
N SER A 477 -26.24 -8.25 1.18
CA SER A 477 -24.90 -8.54 0.65
C SER A 477 -24.26 -7.36 -0.09
N LYS A 478 -25.07 -6.58 -0.83
CA LYS A 478 -24.62 -5.34 -1.52
C LYS A 478 -24.28 -4.24 -0.51
N TRP A 479 -25.13 -4.04 0.49
CA TRP A 479 -24.90 -3.05 1.53
C TRP A 479 -23.61 -3.33 2.31
N PHE A 480 -23.44 -4.58 2.78
CA PHE A 480 -22.23 -4.99 3.48
C PHE A 480 -20.99 -4.83 2.62
N ARG A 481 -21.04 -5.21 1.35
CA ARG A 481 -19.93 -4.99 0.43
C ARG A 481 -19.55 -3.50 0.36
N HIS A 482 -20.53 -2.62 0.14
CA HIS A 482 -20.28 -1.18 0.08
C HIS A 482 -19.73 -0.62 1.39
N HIS A 483 -20.28 -1.04 2.53
CA HIS A 483 -19.77 -0.69 3.86
C HIS A 483 -18.30 -1.11 4.02
N TYR A 484 -17.94 -2.34 3.61
CA TYR A 484 -16.56 -2.83 3.67
C TYR A 484 -15.63 -2.05 2.73
N GLU A 485 -16.07 -1.69 1.53
CA GLU A 485 -15.30 -0.87 0.60
C GLU A 485 -14.97 0.52 1.20
N GLN A 486 -15.95 1.16 1.83
CA GLN A 486 -15.75 2.45 2.50
C GLN A 486 -14.79 2.33 3.68
N ARG A 487 -15.08 1.42 4.62
CA ARG A 487 -14.26 1.23 5.81
C ARG A 487 -12.84 0.77 5.49
N TYR A 488 -12.69 -0.13 4.52
CA TYR A 488 -11.38 -0.56 4.05
C TYR A 488 -10.56 0.61 3.50
N THR A 489 -11.19 1.51 2.75
CA THR A 489 -10.54 2.72 2.21
C THR A 489 -10.12 3.67 3.34
N GLU A 490 -10.96 3.88 4.35
CA GLU A 490 -10.63 4.71 5.52
C GLU A 490 -9.43 4.13 6.29
N ILE A 491 -9.45 2.83 6.56
CA ILE A 491 -8.35 2.11 7.24
C ILE A 491 -7.07 2.20 6.41
N SER A 492 -7.16 1.98 5.08
CA SER A 492 -6.04 2.12 4.16
C SER A 492 -5.41 3.50 4.23
N ASN A 493 -6.24 4.55 4.17
CA ASN A 493 -5.77 5.94 4.23
C ASN A 493 -5.10 6.27 5.58
N GLN A 494 -5.61 5.73 6.68
CA GLN A 494 -4.99 5.90 8.00
C GLN A 494 -3.63 5.20 8.09
N ILE A 495 -3.54 3.94 7.64
CA ILE A 495 -2.31 3.13 7.75
C ILE A 495 -1.27 3.64 6.76
N GLU A 496 -1.64 3.94 5.52
CA GLU A 496 -0.70 4.36 4.48
C GLU A 496 -0.10 5.74 4.72
N LYS A 497 -0.71 6.55 5.61
CA LYS A 497 -0.04 7.74 6.15
C LYS A 497 1.22 7.40 6.97
N TYR A 498 1.33 6.18 7.49
CA TYR A 498 2.42 5.76 8.41
C TYR A 498 3.38 4.73 7.80
N VAL A 499 3.10 4.20 6.62
CA VAL A 499 3.94 3.25 5.87
C VAL A 499 4.72 3.94 4.77
#